data_ce28ae440792df0616d48732fd96ee2d
#
_entry.id   ce28ae440792df0616d48732fd96ee2d
#
_cell.length_a   1.000
_cell.length_b   1.000
_cell.length_c   1.000
_cell.angle_alpha   90.00
_cell.angle_beta   90.00
_cell.angle_gamma   90.00
#
_symmetry.space_group_name_H-M   'P 1'
#
loop_
_entity.id
_entity.type
_entity.pdbx_description
1 polymer ?
#
loop_
_entity_poly.entity_id
_entity_poly.type
_entity_poly.pdbx_seq_one_letter_code
_entity_poly.pdbx_strand_id
1 'polypeptide(L)'
;IGSLLHDIGKVVYRAGDGRNHSQSGCDFLKTEAGVSDLEVLNCVRYHHVAHLKNAGIPENACAYVTYYADNVAAFSDRRAADDAEDGFDKTMPLDSVFNILNGHHGKSHYAMQVLDAGAPINYPTEQPVAMDEHFYKNVVRHVTDNLKAITFDEEYLNSLLSVLEANLSYIPSSTSRRELADISLYDHLKMTAAIASCVEQYMTAQGRTDYRKYLFENARKSYDEPMFLLFSMDISGIQSFIYTVGESGALKGLRARSFYLEVMMEHMIDELLDKVSLSRANLIYSGGGHCYMLLPNTEDTIQAIRTYEKELNQWFIENFDIALYVACGYCPASANALRNVPKGSYSDLYMTVSKMISKKKSHRYDAAEIMRLNKKKYDGERECKACRRPGHLTEDKCPICTALEKMSGSILYDKYFTVVCAPEDAALPLPGNRYLVADSEDKALGWRLYNRRYI
;
A
#
# COMPACT_ATOMS: atom_id res chain seq x y z
N ILE A 1 -5.90 -8.95 -9.72
CA ILE A 1 -4.88 -10.00 -9.93
C ILE A 1 -4.26 -9.85 -11.31
N GLY A 2 -5.03 -9.88 -12.41
CA GLY A 2 -4.48 -9.82 -13.77
C GLY A 2 -3.55 -8.61 -14.02
N SER A 3 -3.96 -7.42 -13.61
CA SER A 3 -3.15 -6.20 -13.72
C SER A 3 -1.91 -6.24 -12.81
N LEU A 4 -1.96 -6.92 -11.67
CA LEU A 4 -0.81 -7.10 -10.78
C LEU A 4 0.24 -8.06 -11.39
N LEU A 5 -0.16 -8.95 -12.27
CA LEU A 5 0.70 -9.96 -12.91
C LEU A 5 1.06 -9.62 -14.37
N HIS A 6 0.55 -8.53 -14.94
CA HIS A 6 0.58 -8.28 -16.38
C HIS A 6 2.00 -8.34 -16.98
N ASP A 7 2.99 -7.86 -16.27
CA ASP A 7 4.39 -7.75 -16.69
C ASP A 7 5.34 -8.79 -16.06
N ILE A 8 4.81 -9.81 -15.38
CA ILE A 8 5.62 -10.88 -14.77
C ILE A 8 6.51 -11.58 -15.83
N GLY A 9 6.07 -11.61 -17.06
CA GLY A 9 6.82 -12.17 -18.18
C GLY A 9 8.13 -11.45 -18.50
N LYS A 10 8.36 -10.22 -18.01
CA LYS A 10 9.65 -9.52 -18.14
C LYS A 10 10.79 -10.32 -17.49
N VAL A 11 10.50 -10.92 -16.33
CA VAL A 11 11.47 -11.77 -15.62
C VAL A 11 11.75 -13.04 -16.41
N VAL A 12 10.71 -13.70 -16.92
CA VAL A 12 10.80 -14.92 -17.73
C VAL A 12 11.57 -14.64 -19.02
N TYR A 13 11.27 -13.54 -19.71
CA TYR A 13 11.98 -13.09 -20.91
C TYR A 13 13.47 -12.83 -20.64
N ARG A 14 13.80 -12.19 -19.52
CA ARG A 14 15.18 -11.89 -19.12
C ARG A 14 15.93 -13.15 -18.68
N ALA A 15 15.22 -14.20 -18.23
CA ALA A 15 15.78 -15.51 -17.89
C ALA A 15 16.13 -16.37 -19.12
N GLY A 16 16.01 -15.83 -20.35
CA GLY A 16 16.43 -16.50 -21.58
C GLY A 16 15.29 -16.99 -22.47
N ASP A 17 14.02 -16.73 -22.12
CA ASP A 17 12.90 -16.99 -23.05
C ASP A 17 12.99 -16.01 -24.24
N GLY A 18 13.10 -16.53 -25.46
CA GLY A 18 13.25 -15.74 -26.68
C GLY A 18 11.98 -15.07 -27.20
N ARG A 19 10.83 -15.32 -26.55
CA ARG A 19 9.51 -14.76 -26.94
C ARG A 19 9.31 -13.39 -26.30
N ASN A 20 8.28 -12.65 -26.75
CA ASN A 20 7.90 -11.40 -26.07
C ASN A 20 7.37 -11.68 -24.65
N HIS A 21 7.56 -10.73 -23.73
CA HIS A 21 7.22 -10.90 -22.32
C HIS A 21 5.72 -11.16 -22.07
N SER A 22 4.81 -10.63 -22.88
CA SER A 22 3.37 -10.88 -22.75
C SER A 22 3.04 -12.35 -23.01
N GLN A 23 3.65 -12.95 -24.04
CA GLN A 23 3.50 -14.37 -24.36
C GLN A 23 4.15 -15.23 -23.28
N SER A 24 5.42 -14.92 -22.94
CA SER A 24 6.20 -15.65 -21.94
C SER A 24 5.50 -15.64 -20.56
N GLY A 25 4.96 -14.48 -20.15
CA GLY A 25 4.24 -14.33 -18.88
C GLY A 25 2.94 -15.13 -18.84
N CYS A 26 2.14 -15.06 -19.91
CA CYS A 26 0.89 -15.80 -20.02
C CYS A 26 1.14 -17.32 -19.93
N ASP A 27 2.09 -17.83 -20.74
CA ASP A 27 2.42 -19.26 -20.72
C ASP A 27 3.01 -19.71 -19.38
N PHE A 28 3.89 -18.91 -18.78
CA PHE A 28 4.44 -19.15 -17.43
C PHE A 28 3.35 -19.28 -16.37
N LEU A 29 2.44 -18.32 -16.31
CA LEU A 29 1.33 -18.37 -15.33
C LEU A 29 0.45 -19.59 -15.53
N LYS A 30 0.17 -19.96 -16.78
CA LYS A 30 -0.67 -21.11 -17.10
C LYS A 30 0.02 -22.43 -16.78
N THR A 31 1.30 -22.61 -17.16
CA THR A 31 1.97 -23.91 -17.09
C THR A 31 2.71 -24.13 -15.78
N GLU A 32 3.35 -23.10 -15.24
CA GLU A 32 4.20 -23.21 -14.05
C GLU A 32 3.48 -22.79 -12.75
N ALA A 33 2.67 -21.73 -12.81
CA ALA A 33 1.92 -21.24 -11.64
C ALA A 33 0.49 -21.82 -11.54
N GLY A 34 0.00 -22.54 -12.55
CA GLY A 34 -1.30 -23.20 -12.52
C GLY A 34 -2.51 -22.24 -12.64
N VAL A 35 -2.33 -21.02 -13.13
CA VAL A 35 -3.41 -20.06 -13.33
C VAL A 35 -4.31 -20.53 -14.47
N SER A 36 -5.59 -20.76 -14.19
CA SER A 36 -6.60 -21.18 -15.17
C SER A 36 -7.61 -20.09 -15.52
N ASP A 37 -7.66 -19.00 -14.77
CA ASP A 37 -8.57 -17.88 -15.00
C ASP A 37 -8.19 -17.14 -16.29
N LEU A 38 -9.13 -17.18 -17.28
CA LEU A 38 -8.92 -16.58 -18.59
C LEU A 38 -8.85 -15.05 -18.55
N GLU A 39 -9.56 -14.38 -17.63
CA GLU A 39 -9.48 -12.93 -17.50
C GLU A 39 -8.09 -12.50 -16.97
N VAL A 40 -7.53 -13.23 -16.00
CA VAL A 40 -6.17 -13.01 -15.53
C VAL A 40 -5.16 -13.22 -16.67
N LEU A 41 -5.26 -14.33 -17.39
CA LEU A 41 -4.36 -14.65 -18.51
C LEU A 41 -4.49 -13.65 -19.67
N ASN A 42 -5.70 -13.15 -19.95
CA ASN A 42 -5.95 -12.12 -20.97
C ASN A 42 -5.30 -10.78 -20.59
N CYS A 43 -5.35 -10.39 -19.32
CA CYS A 43 -4.65 -9.19 -18.84
C CYS A 43 -3.14 -9.27 -19.12
N VAL A 44 -2.52 -10.41 -18.88
CA VAL A 44 -1.08 -10.61 -19.12
C VAL A 44 -0.77 -10.66 -20.61
N ARG A 45 -1.59 -11.36 -21.41
CA ARG A 45 -1.34 -11.58 -22.83
C ARG A 45 -1.60 -10.34 -23.69
N TYR A 46 -2.58 -9.52 -23.33
CA TYR A 46 -3.12 -8.48 -24.21
C TYR A 46 -2.94 -7.04 -23.68
N HIS A 47 -2.09 -6.79 -22.68
CA HIS A 47 -1.89 -5.44 -22.13
C HIS A 47 -1.22 -4.44 -23.11
N HIS A 48 -0.68 -4.89 -24.24
CA HIS A 48 -0.11 -4.00 -25.25
C HIS A 48 -1.04 -3.77 -26.44
N VAL A 49 -1.04 -2.55 -26.99
CA VAL A 49 -1.90 -2.14 -28.13
C VAL A 49 -1.81 -3.09 -29.34
N ALA A 50 -0.59 -3.57 -29.67
CA ALA A 50 -0.36 -4.45 -30.81
C ALA A 50 -1.10 -5.78 -30.70
N HIS A 51 -1.23 -6.31 -29.48
CA HIS A 51 -1.93 -7.57 -29.19
C HIS A 51 -3.41 -7.33 -28.92
N LEU A 52 -3.75 -6.29 -28.16
CA LEU A 52 -5.11 -5.98 -27.73
C LEU A 52 -6.05 -5.65 -28.89
N LYS A 53 -5.56 -4.92 -29.91
CA LYS A 53 -6.34 -4.49 -31.05
C LYS A 53 -7.04 -5.65 -31.79
N ASN A 54 -6.40 -6.82 -31.83
CA ASN A 54 -6.85 -8.00 -32.56
C ASN A 54 -7.10 -9.21 -31.67
N ALA A 55 -7.29 -9.00 -30.36
CA ALA A 55 -7.34 -10.06 -29.37
C ALA A 55 -8.58 -10.98 -29.48
N GLY A 56 -9.68 -10.49 -30.09
CA GLY A 56 -10.93 -11.26 -30.20
C GLY A 56 -11.60 -11.53 -28.83
N ILE A 57 -11.30 -10.71 -27.82
CA ILE A 57 -11.87 -10.80 -26.46
C ILE A 57 -13.15 -9.95 -26.33
N PRO A 58 -14.01 -10.23 -25.35
CA PRO A 58 -15.23 -9.43 -25.10
C PRO A 58 -14.92 -7.95 -24.85
N GLU A 59 -15.87 -7.07 -25.20
CA GLU A 59 -15.71 -5.61 -25.03
C GLU A 59 -15.57 -5.17 -23.57
N ASN A 60 -16.04 -5.98 -22.64
CA ASN A 60 -15.92 -5.79 -21.19
C ASN A 60 -14.75 -6.55 -20.55
N ALA A 61 -13.81 -7.09 -21.34
CA ALA A 61 -12.66 -7.82 -20.80
C ALA A 61 -11.74 -6.92 -19.96
N CYS A 62 -11.28 -7.43 -18.83
CA CYS A 62 -10.36 -6.73 -17.92
C CYS A 62 -9.02 -6.35 -18.58
N ALA A 63 -8.64 -6.99 -19.68
CA ALA A 63 -7.45 -6.63 -20.45
C ALA A 63 -7.46 -5.17 -20.93
N TYR A 64 -8.63 -4.58 -21.24
CA TYR A 64 -8.73 -3.15 -21.59
C TYR A 64 -8.48 -2.24 -20.39
N VAL A 65 -8.91 -2.66 -19.19
CA VAL A 65 -8.64 -1.95 -17.92
C VAL A 65 -7.15 -2.01 -17.63
N THR A 66 -6.52 -3.18 -17.78
CA THR A 66 -5.08 -3.38 -17.59
C THR A 66 -4.27 -2.54 -18.57
N TYR A 67 -4.63 -2.53 -19.85
CA TYR A 67 -4.00 -1.67 -20.87
C TYR A 67 -4.04 -0.19 -20.49
N TYR A 68 -5.20 0.30 -20.07
CA TYR A 68 -5.35 1.69 -19.63
C TYR A 68 -4.49 2.01 -18.41
N ALA A 69 -4.53 1.15 -17.41
CA ALA A 69 -3.80 1.32 -16.16
C ALA A 69 -2.29 1.27 -16.35
N ASP A 70 -1.78 0.33 -17.16
CA ASP A 70 -0.37 0.23 -17.53
C ASP A 70 0.11 1.52 -18.22
N ASN A 71 -0.65 2.04 -19.18
CA ASN A 71 -0.28 3.29 -19.87
C ASN A 71 -0.27 4.51 -18.94
N VAL A 72 -1.11 4.54 -17.89
CA VAL A 72 -1.09 5.62 -16.89
C VAL A 72 0.13 5.48 -15.97
N ALA A 73 0.40 4.28 -15.45
CA ALA A 73 1.55 3.99 -14.61
C ALA A 73 2.86 4.22 -15.38
N ALA A 74 3.01 3.59 -16.54
CA ALA A 74 4.22 3.68 -17.37
C ALA A 74 4.58 5.10 -17.80
N PHE A 75 3.61 5.99 -17.97
CA PHE A 75 3.90 7.39 -18.32
C PHE A 75 4.67 8.11 -17.20
N SER A 76 4.35 7.85 -15.97
CA SER A 76 5.04 8.42 -14.79
C SER A 76 6.40 7.76 -14.53
N ASP A 77 6.53 6.48 -14.88
CA ASP A 77 7.73 5.68 -14.66
C ASP A 77 8.83 5.98 -15.67
N ARG A 78 8.47 6.33 -16.93
CA ARG A 78 9.40 6.49 -18.05
C ARG A 78 9.95 7.89 -18.11
N ARG A 79 11.02 8.14 -17.38
CA ARG A 79 11.81 9.37 -17.46
C ARG A 79 12.94 9.20 -18.45
N ALA A 80 13.14 10.18 -19.34
CA ALA A 80 14.20 10.14 -20.33
C ALA A 80 15.58 10.14 -19.63
N ALA A 81 16.49 9.28 -20.10
CA ALA A 81 17.89 9.32 -19.73
C ALA A 81 18.58 10.49 -20.45
N ASP A 82 19.57 11.13 -19.78
CA ASP A 82 20.32 12.25 -20.36
C ASP A 82 21.10 11.82 -21.61
N ASP A 83 21.64 10.60 -21.61
CA ASP A 83 22.40 9.99 -22.72
C ASP A 83 21.56 8.88 -23.40
N ALA A 84 20.36 9.22 -23.87
CA ALA A 84 19.40 8.26 -24.43
C ALA A 84 19.96 7.55 -25.68
N GLU A 85 20.11 6.24 -25.60
CA GLU A 85 20.49 5.35 -26.71
C GLU A 85 19.31 4.44 -27.10
N ASP A 86 19.32 3.98 -28.36
CA ASP A 86 18.33 2.99 -28.81
C ASP A 86 18.67 1.59 -28.30
N GLY A 87 17.65 0.83 -27.96
CA GLY A 87 17.76 -0.58 -27.58
C GLY A 87 17.39 -0.88 -26.14
N PHE A 88 17.54 -2.17 -25.80
CA PHE A 88 17.24 -2.71 -24.47
C PHE A 88 18.49 -3.43 -23.93
N ASP A 89 18.76 -3.22 -22.64
CA ASP A 89 19.85 -3.90 -21.95
C ASP A 89 19.30 -4.78 -20.82
N LYS A 90 19.22 -6.09 -21.06
CA LYS A 90 18.70 -7.04 -20.06
C LYS A 90 19.55 -7.14 -18.79
N THR A 91 20.79 -6.64 -18.84
CA THR A 91 21.73 -6.68 -17.71
C THR A 91 21.70 -5.41 -16.85
N MET A 92 20.87 -4.43 -17.22
CA MET A 92 20.73 -3.16 -16.52
C MET A 92 20.22 -3.37 -15.08
N PRO A 93 20.92 -2.85 -14.06
CA PRO A 93 20.45 -2.88 -12.67
C PRO A 93 19.39 -1.82 -12.40
N LEU A 94 18.76 -1.91 -11.24
CA LEU A 94 17.86 -0.87 -10.74
C LEU A 94 18.68 0.31 -10.21
N ASP A 95 18.48 1.49 -10.78
CA ASP A 95 19.11 2.73 -10.33
C ASP A 95 18.50 3.21 -9.00
N SER A 96 19.33 3.86 -8.20
CA SER A 96 18.85 4.49 -6.98
C SER A 96 18.05 5.77 -7.29
N VAL A 97 16.86 5.90 -6.71
CA VAL A 97 16.06 7.12 -6.79
C VAL A 97 16.80 8.35 -6.24
N PHE A 98 17.81 8.14 -5.38
CA PHE A 98 18.64 9.21 -4.83
C PHE A 98 19.60 9.81 -5.84
N ASN A 99 19.80 9.19 -7.00
CA ASN A 99 20.63 9.75 -8.06
C ASN A 99 20.09 11.08 -8.60
N ILE A 100 18.79 11.30 -8.53
CA ILE A 100 18.10 12.48 -9.09
C ILE A 100 17.42 13.37 -8.02
N LEU A 101 17.29 12.88 -6.79
CA LEU A 101 16.68 13.66 -5.72
C LEU A 101 17.59 14.86 -5.32
N ASN A 102 16.95 16.00 -5.08
CA ASN A 102 17.63 17.21 -4.61
C ASN A 102 18.78 17.70 -5.51
N GLY A 103 18.71 17.42 -6.81
CA GLY A 103 19.74 17.82 -7.78
C GLY A 103 21.03 16.99 -7.68
N HIS A 104 21.01 15.84 -7.04
CA HIS A 104 22.11 14.90 -7.11
C HIS A 104 22.26 14.32 -8.52
N HIS A 105 23.49 14.11 -8.97
CA HIS A 105 23.84 13.49 -10.25
C HIS A 105 24.64 12.21 -9.98
N GLY A 106 24.16 11.38 -9.04
CA GLY A 106 24.78 10.10 -8.70
C GLY A 106 24.58 9.06 -9.81
N LYS A 107 25.40 8.00 -9.75
CA LYS A 107 25.32 6.81 -10.64
C LYS A 107 25.23 5.53 -9.81
N SER A 108 24.59 5.61 -8.65
CA SER A 108 24.43 4.48 -7.76
C SER A 108 23.27 3.58 -8.21
N HIS A 109 23.44 2.28 -8.10
CA HIS A 109 22.45 1.28 -8.43
C HIS A 109 22.47 0.16 -7.38
N TYR A 110 21.42 -0.65 -7.36
CA TYR A 110 21.27 -1.74 -6.40
C TYR A 110 21.80 -3.05 -6.99
N ALA A 111 22.55 -3.78 -6.16
CA ALA A 111 22.79 -5.18 -6.42
C ALA A 111 21.47 -5.95 -6.37
N MET A 112 21.32 -6.96 -7.21
CA MET A 112 20.11 -7.77 -7.20
C MET A 112 20.04 -8.63 -5.96
N GLN A 113 18.90 -8.58 -5.33
CA GLN A 113 18.61 -9.33 -4.11
C GLN A 113 17.13 -9.67 -4.05
N VAL A 114 16.81 -10.89 -3.61
CA VAL A 114 15.48 -11.23 -3.12
C VAL A 114 15.38 -10.74 -1.67
N LEU A 115 14.29 -10.08 -1.32
CA LEU A 115 14.03 -9.68 0.05
C LEU A 115 13.79 -10.93 0.92
N ASP A 116 14.69 -11.16 1.86
CA ASP A 116 14.62 -12.25 2.83
C ASP A 116 14.87 -11.72 4.24
N ALA A 117 14.26 -12.36 5.23
CA ALA A 117 14.38 -12.02 6.64
C ALA A 117 15.84 -12.03 7.16
N GLY A 118 16.67 -12.91 6.60
CA GLY A 118 18.08 -13.05 6.95
C GLY A 118 19.03 -12.26 6.06
N ALA A 119 18.54 -11.65 4.98
CA ALA A 119 19.40 -10.95 4.04
C ALA A 119 19.91 -9.61 4.63
N PRO A 120 21.17 -9.22 4.35
CA PRO A 120 21.67 -7.90 4.70
C PRO A 120 20.90 -6.80 3.96
N ILE A 121 20.90 -5.60 4.53
CA ILE A 121 20.31 -4.42 3.86
C ILE A 121 21.11 -4.15 2.58
N ASN A 122 20.40 -4.01 1.46
CA ASN A 122 20.99 -3.69 0.17
C ASN A 122 21.12 -2.17 0.02
N TYR A 123 22.33 -1.67 0.15
CA TYR A 123 22.63 -0.25 -0.08
C TYR A 123 23.01 -0.03 -1.55
N PRO A 124 22.64 1.12 -2.13
CA PRO A 124 23.08 1.45 -3.48
C PRO A 124 24.61 1.60 -3.56
N THR A 125 25.19 1.20 -4.68
CA THR A 125 26.63 1.20 -4.93
C THR A 125 26.94 1.77 -6.32
N GLU A 126 28.12 2.41 -6.46
CA GLU A 126 28.66 2.82 -7.77
C GLU A 126 29.51 1.72 -8.41
N GLN A 127 29.72 0.60 -7.72
CA GLN A 127 30.44 -0.54 -8.28
C GLN A 127 29.61 -1.22 -9.38
N PRO A 128 30.22 -1.64 -10.49
CA PRO A 128 29.50 -2.32 -11.55
C PRO A 128 28.74 -3.54 -11.02
N VAL A 129 27.45 -3.59 -11.31
CA VAL A 129 26.58 -4.73 -11.02
C VAL A 129 26.00 -5.18 -12.34
N ALA A 130 26.21 -6.43 -12.69
CA ALA A 130 25.62 -7.03 -13.88
C ALA A 130 24.49 -7.98 -13.46
N MET A 131 23.37 -7.84 -14.13
CA MET A 131 22.25 -8.74 -14.02
C MET A 131 22.36 -9.81 -15.09
N ASP A 132 22.70 -11.02 -14.70
CA ASP A 132 22.82 -12.11 -15.65
C ASP A 132 21.55 -12.97 -15.77
N GLU A 133 21.52 -13.79 -16.80
CA GLU A 133 20.42 -14.73 -17.04
C GLU A 133 20.26 -15.75 -15.89
N HIS A 134 21.36 -16.11 -15.23
CA HIS A 134 21.32 -17.06 -14.11
C HIS A 134 20.55 -16.48 -12.92
N PHE A 135 20.76 -15.21 -12.62
CA PHE A 135 19.99 -14.53 -11.59
C PHE A 135 18.49 -14.54 -11.92
N TYR A 136 18.11 -14.14 -13.13
CA TYR A 136 16.70 -14.16 -13.53
C TYR A 136 16.07 -15.56 -13.47
N LYS A 137 16.81 -16.62 -13.79
CA LYS A 137 16.34 -18.00 -13.59
C LYS A 137 16.08 -18.33 -12.13
N ASN A 138 16.92 -17.84 -11.22
CA ASN A 138 16.68 -18.01 -9.78
C ASN A 138 15.44 -17.26 -9.31
N VAL A 139 15.23 -16.02 -9.77
CA VAL A 139 14.01 -15.25 -9.46
C VAL A 139 12.76 -15.97 -9.98
N VAL A 140 12.78 -16.44 -11.25
CA VAL A 140 11.66 -17.22 -11.82
C VAL A 140 11.35 -18.44 -10.96
N ARG A 141 12.38 -19.18 -10.52
CA ARG A 141 12.17 -20.35 -9.62
C ARG A 141 11.52 -19.95 -8.30
N HIS A 142 12.05 -18.93 -7.60
CA HIS A 142 11.49 -18.46 -6.34
C HIS A 142 10.05 -17.98 -6.50
N VAL A 143 9.76 -17.20 -7.54
CA VAL A 143 8.39 -16.78 -7.85
C VAL A 143 7.49 -17.99 -8.09
N THR A 144 7.93 -18.97 -8.89
CA THR A 144 7.17 -20.21 -9.16
C THR A 144 6.85 -20.97 -7.88
N ASP A 145 7.85 -21.18 -7.03
CA ASP A 145 7.69 -21.95 -5.79
C ASP A 145 6.71 -21.24 -4.84
N ASN A 146 6.77 -19.92 -4.73
CA ASN A 146 5.85 -19.14 -3.91
C ASN A 146 4.43 -19.09 -4.50
N LEU A 147 4.30 -18.90 -5.83
CA LEU A 147 2.98 -18.85 -6.47
C LEU A 147 2.22 -20.18 -6.39
N LYS A 148 2.92 -21.31 -6.35
CA LYS A 148 2.29 -22.63 -6.13
C LYS A 148 1.72 -22.81 -4.73
N ALA A 149 2.14 -22.00 -3.77
CA ALA A 149 1.71 -22.06 -2.39
C ALA A 149 0.48 -21.19 -2.08
N ILE A 150 0.02 -20.37 -3.03
CA ILE A 150 -1.11 -19.46 -2.86
C ILE A 150 -2.20 -19.76 -3.90
N THR A 151 -3.45 -19.43 -3.56
CA THR A 151 -4.57 -19.39 -4.52
C THR A 151 -4.68 -17.99 -5.13
N PHE A 152 -5.20 -17.93 -6.37
CA PHE A 152 -5.35 -16.66 -7.11
C PHE A 152 -6.76 -16.10 -6.92
N ASP A 153 -7.14 -15.87 -5.66
CA ASP A 153 -8.39 -15.25 -5.26
C ASP A 153 -8.14 -14.00 -4.40
N GLU A 154 -9.23 -13.34 -4.00
CA GLU A 154 -9.15 -12.09 -3.23
C GLU A 154 -8.54 -12.27 -1.84
N GLU A 155 -8.71 -13.43 -1.19
CA GLU A 155 -8.18 -13.70 0.14
C GLU A 155 -6.64 -13.71 0.15
N TYR A 156 -6.01 -14.14 -0.95
CA TYR A 156 -4.56 -14.24 -1.10
C TYR A 156 -3.91 -13.04 -1.81
N LEU A 157 -4.66 -12.00 -2.14
CA LEU A 157 -4.13 -10.87 -2.90
C LEU A 157 -2.98 -10.14 -2.17
N ASN A 158 -3.08 -9.97 -0.86
CA ASN A 158 -1.99 -9.39 -0.07
C ASN A 158 -0.78 -10.34 0.03
N SER A 159 -0.99 -11.66 0.05
CA SER A 159 0.10 -12.64 -0.04
C SER A 159 0.80 -12.58 -1.40
N LEU A 160 0.04 -12.45 -2.48
CA LEU A 160 0.58 -12.25 -3.83
C LEU A 160 1.42 -10.97 -3.92
N LEU A 161 0.93 -9.86 -3.36
CA LEU A 161 1.71 -8.61 -3.27
C LEU A 161 3.04 -8.83 -2.55
N SER A 162 3.04 -9.53 -1.41
CA SER A 162 4.26 -9.82 -0.64
C SER A 162 5.24 -10.69 -1.42
N VAL A 163 4.76 -11.70 -2.17
CA VAL A 163 5.60 -12.52 -3.04
C VAL A 163 6.26 -11.69 -4.13
N LEU A 164 5.50 -10.82 -4.79
CA LEU A 164 6.03 -9.95 -5.84
C LEU A 164 7.01 -8.92 -5.27
N GLU A 165 6.70 -8.32 -4.12
CA GLU A 165 7.59 -7.40 -3.42
C GLU A 165 8.93 -8.05 -3.09
N ALA A 166 8.90 -9.23 -2.47
CA ALA A 166 10.11 -9.96 -2.09
C ALA A 166 11.03 -10.26 -3.28
N ASN A 167 10.47 -10.56 -4.43
CA ASN A 167 11.23 -11.02 -5.59
C ASN A 167 11.55 -9.93 -6.63
N LEU A 168 10.74 -8.85 -6.72
CA LEU A 168 10.80 -7.91 -7.84
C LEU A 168 11.19 -6.49 -7.44
N SER A 169 11.39 -6.17 -6.15
CA SER A 169 11.70 -4.82 -5.68
C SER A 169 13.05 -4.29 -6.15
N TYR A 170 14.00 -5.17 -6.49
CA TYR A 170 15.31 -4.78 -7.02
C TYR A 170 15.48 -5.05 -8.51
N ILE A 171 14.39 -5.30 -9.22
CA ILE A 171 14.37 -5.52 -10.67
C ILE A 171 13.78 -4.27 -11.35
N PRO A 172 14.47 -3.65 -12.33
CA PRO A 172 13.91 -2.49 -13.01
C PRO A 172 12.69 -2.85 -13.86
N SER A 173 11.67 -1.97 -13.84
CA SER A 173 10.46 -2.12 -14.65
C SER A 173 10.77 -2.04 -16.15
N SER A 174 11.67 -1.15 -16.55
CA SER A 174 12.16 -0.98 -17.91
C SER A 174 13.67 -1.23 -17.98
N THR A 175 14.12 -1.80 -19.09
CA THR A 175 15.54 -1.94 -19.46
C THR A 175 15.83 -1.26 -20.79
N SER A 176 14.99 -0.29 -21.17
CA SER A 176 15.21 0.59 -22.31
C SER A 176 16.33 1.57 -22.00
N ARG A 177 17.33 1.67 -22.88
CA ARG A 177 18.42 2.65 -22.76
C ARG A 177 17.97 4.10 -22.94
N ARG A 178 16.71 4.32 -23.34
CA ARG A 178 16.11 5.67 -23.45
C ARG A 178 15.55 6.19 -22.13
N GLU A 179 15.43 5.33 -21.13
CA GLU A 179 14.73 5.61 -19.88
C GLU A 179 15.64 5.38 -18.67
N LEU A 180 15.39 6.10 -17.59
CA LEU A 180 16.02 5.81 -16.30
C LEU A 180 15.45 4.51 -15.75
N ALA A 181 16.31 3.63 -15.26
CA ALA A 181 15.91 2.34 -14.70
C ALA A 181 15.69 2.42 -13.16
N ASP A 182 15.05 3.47 -12.68
CA ASP A 182 14.92 3.80 -11.26
C ASP A 182 13.55 3.46 -10.63
N ILE A 183 12.67 2.81 -11.40
CA ILE A 183 11.40 2.27 -10.91
C ILE A 183 11.46 0.75 -10.92
N SER A 184 11.15 0.14 -9.77
CA SER A 184 11.14 -1.32 -9.66
C SER A 184 9.97 -1.94 -10.45
N LEU A 185 10.16 -3.19 -10.86
CA LEU A 185 9.08 -3.95 -11.49
C LEU A 185 7.91 -4.15 -10.50
N TYR A 186 8.19 -4.35 -9.21
CA TYR A 186 7.16 -4.45 -8.19
C TYR A 186 6.32 -3.17 -8.09
N ASP A 187 6.95 -2.00 -8.00
CA ASP A 187 6.22 -0.73 -7.88
C ASP A 187 5.34 -0.47 -9.11
N HIS A 188 5.86 -0.76 -10.31
CA HIS A 188 5.08 -0.66 -11.55
C HIS A 188 3.86 -1.59 -11.55
N LEU A 189 4.02 -2.87 -11.18
CA LEU A 189 2.94 -3.84 -11.09
C LEU A 189 1.89 -3.43 -10.06
N LYS A 190 2.34 -2.99 -8.88
CA LYS A 190 1.48 -2.52 -7.79
C LYS A 190 0.65 -1.31 -8.19
N MET A 191 1.29 -0.29 -8.79
CA MET A 191 0.59 0.92 -9.22
C MET A 191 -0.37 0.64 -10.37
N THR A 192 -0.01 -0.22 -11.32
CA THR A 192 -0.92 -0.66 -12.39
C THR A 192 -2.16 -1.35 -11.81
N ALA A 193 -1.99 -2.22 -10.82
CA ALA A 193 -3.11 -2.88 -10.15
C ALA A 193 -4.01 -1.90 -9.38
N ALA A 194 -3.41 -0.93 -8.68
CA ALA A 194 -4.13 0.13 -7.97
C ALA A 194 -4.98 1.00 -8.92
N ILE A 195 -4.40 1.41 -10.04
CA ILE A 195 -5.11 2.19 -11.06
C ILE A 195 -6.22 1.35 -11.68
N ALA A 196 -5.95 0.09 -12.02
CA ALA A 196 -6.92 -0.81 -12.63
C ALA A 196 -8.14 -1.04 -11.74
N SER A 197 -7.95 -1.31 -10.45
CA SER A 197 -9.06 -1.50 -9.51
C SER A 197 -9.92 -0.25 -9.35
N CYS A 198 -9.30 0.94 -9.33
CA CYS A 198 -10.04 2.20 -9.27
C CYS A 198 -10.84 2.45 -10.56
N VAL A 199 -10.25 2.21 -11.73
CA VAL A 199 -10.91 2.39 -13.03
C VAL A 199 -12.09 1.44 -13.15
N GLU A 200 -11.93 0.18 -12.81
CA GLU A 200 -12.98 -0.83 -12.88
C GLU A 200 -14.17 -0.45 -11.99
N GLN A 201 -13.93 -0.13 -10.71
CA GLN A 201 -14.99 0.29 -9.79
C GLN A 201 -15.68 1.58 -10.25
N TYR A 202 -14.92 2.56 -10.75
CA TYR A 202 -15.50 3.79 -11.29
C TYR A 202 -16.39 3.50 -12.51
N MET A 203 -15.91 2.71 -13.46
CA MET A 203 -16.67 2.35 -14.66
C MET A 203 -17.95 1.60 -14.29
N THR A 204 -17.88 0.66 -13.37
CA THR A 204 -19.03 -0.09 -12.84
C THR A 204 -20.04 0.84 -12.18
N ALA A 205 -19.59 1.76 -11.32
CA ALA A 205 -20.46 2.75 -10.68
C ALA A 205 -21.15 3.69 -11.67
N GLN A 206 -20.52 3.95 -12.84
CA GLN A 206 -21.12 4.72 -13.94
C GLN A 206 -22.01 3.87 -14.87
N GLY A 207 -22.18 2.58 -14.61
CA GLY A 207 -22.91 1.64 -15.49
C GLY A 207 -22.26 1.44 -16.87
N ARG A 208 -20.95 1.66 -16.99
CA ARG A 208 -20.18 1.57 -18.23
C ARG A 208 -19.49 0.21 -18.31
N THR A 209 -20.03 -0.69 -19.09
CA THR A 209 -19.51 -2.06 -19.25
C THR A 209 -18.68 -2.26 -20.52
N ASP A 210 -18.74 -1.34 -21.49
CA ASP A 210 -17.93 -1.39 -22.71
C ASP A 210 -16.55 -0.77 -22.47
N TYR A 211 -15.65 -1.56 -21.85
CA TYR A 211 -14.27 -1.13 -21.53
C TYR A 211 -13.45 -0.87 -22.79
N ARG A 212 -13.68 -1.64 -23.87
CA ARG A 212 -13.02 -1.42 -25.16
C ARG A 212 -13.26 -0.01 -25.67
N LYS A 213 -14.50 0.44 -25.71
CA LYS A 213 -14.88 1.77 -26.19
C LYS A 213 -14.27 2.88 -25.33
N TYR A 214 -14.38 2.78 -24.00
CA TYR A 214 -14.00 3.87 -23.10
C TYR A 214 -12.50 3.90 -22.81
N LEU A 215 -11.85 2.75 -22.64
CA LEU A 215 -10.49 2.66 -22.13
C LEU A 215 -9.44 2.37 -23.21
N PHE A 216 -9.88 1.95 -24.42
CA PHE A 216 -8.99 1.68 -25.53
C PHE A 216 -9.26 2.62 -26.73
N GLU A 217 -10.45 2.61 -27.30
CA GLU A 217 -10.76 3.41 -28.50
C GLU A 217 -10.83 4.92 -28.20
N ASN A 218 -11.37 5.30 -27.04
CA ASN A 218 -11.52 6.68 -26.58
C ASN A 218 -10.64 7.02 -25.36
N ALA A 219 -9.58 6.30 -25.08
CA ALA A 219 -8.72 6.45 -23.90
C ALA A 219 -8.27 7.89 -23.64
N ARG A 220 -7.98 8.66 -24.70
CA ARG A 220 -7.56 10.08 -24.57
C ARG A 220 -8.62 10.97 -23.89
N LYS A 221 -9.90 10.71 -24.11
CA LYS A 221 -10.99 11.44 -23.45
C LYS A 221 -11.15 11.01 -22.01
N SER A 222 -10.98 9.72 -21.75
CA SER A 222 -11.08 9.16 -20.41
C SER A 222 -9.92 9.59 -19.50
N TYR A 223 -8.78 10.04 -20.05
CA TYR A 223 -7.66 10.53 -19.25
C TYR A 223 -7.96 11.83 -18.48
N ASP A 224 -8.96 12.60 -18.88
CA ASP A 224 -9.39 13.83 -18.19
C ASP A 224 -10.53 13.57 -17.18
N GLU A 225 -11.15 12.38 -17.22
CA GLU A 225 -12.19 12.01 -16.26
C GLU A 225 -11.61 11.81 -14.85
N PRO A 226 -12.24 12.38 -13.81
CA PRO A 226 -11.78 12.25 -12.44
C PRO A 226 -12.17 10.88 -11.85
N MET A 227 -11.55 9.82 -12.32
CA MET A 227 -11.86 8.44 -11.92
C MET A 227 -11.29 8.07 -10.54
N PHE A 228 -10.37 8.86 -10.01
CA PHE A 228 -9.60 8.55 -8.83
C PHE A 228 -9.84 9.57 -7.72
N LEU A 229 -9.62 9.13 -6.47
CA LEU A 229 -9.40 9.98 -5.32
C LEU A 229 -7.97 9.76 -4.82
N LEU A 230 -7.15 10.82 -4.79
CA LEU A 230 -5.98 10.80 -3.93
C LEU A 230 -6.49 11.02 -2.49
N PHE A 231 -6.35 10.01 -1.66
CA PHE A 231 -6.81 9.99 -0.27
C PHE A 231 -5.62 10.02 0.68
N SER A 232 -5.79 10.66 1.83
CA SER A 232 -4.84 10.59 2.94
C SER A 232 -5.57 10.58 4.28
N MET A 233 -4.98 9.89 5.23
CA MET A 233 -5.39 9.81 6.63
C MET A 233 -4.18 10.16 7.50
N ASP A 234 -4.39 10.98 8.53
CA ASP A 234 -3.30 11.52 9.36
C ASP A 234 -3.75 11.62 10.82
N ILE A 235 -3.05 10.92 11.70
CA ILE A 235 -3.29 10.93 13.15
C ILE A 235 -2.62 12.16 13.78
N SER A 236 -3.38 12.91 14.56
CA SER A 236 -2.89 14.04 15.36
C SER A 236 -2.72 13.62 16.82
N GLY A 237 -1.77 14.23 17.52
CA GLY A 237 -1.49 13.96 18.94
C GLY A 237 -0.43 12.91 19.19
N ILE A 238 0.18 12.36 18.13
CA ILE A 238 1.18 11.29 18.18
C ILE A 238 2.33 11.61 19.14
N GLN A 239 2.94 12.78 19.02
CA GLN A 239 4.07 13.19 19.86
C GLN A 239 3.67 13.18 21.35
N SER A 240 2.55 13.85 21.68
CA SER A 240 2.05 13.88 23.05
C SER A 240 1.72 12.48 23.57
N PHE A 241 1.11 11.63 22.75
CA PHE A 241 0.78 10.26 23.13
C PHE A 241 2.04 9.42 23.40
N ILE A 242 3.06 9.47 22.52
CA ILE A 242 4.29 8.69 22.67
C ILE A 242 5.07 9.13 23.90
N TYR A 243 5.24 10.45 24.11
CA TYR A 243 6.07 10.98 25.21
C TYR A 243 5.34 11.10 26.56
N THR A 244 4.06 10.78 26.63
CA THR A 244 3.31 10.67 27.88
C THR A 244 3.66 9.33 28.55
N VAL A 245 4.76 9.27 29.27
CA VAL A 245 5.26 8.07 29.97
C VAL A 245 5.44 8.34 31.44
N GLY A 246 5.31 7.29 32.28
CA GLY A 246 5.56 7.39 33.73
C GLY A 246 7.05 7.54 34.04
N GLU A 247 7.36 7.89 35.29
CA GLU A 247 8.73 8.08 35.78
C GLU A 247 9.56 6.79 35.71
N SER A 248 8.96 5.63 35.91
CA SER A 248 9.58 4.32 35.77
C SER A 248 9.21 3.64 34.45
N GLY A 249 10.20 3.01 33.80
CA GLY A 249 9.96 2.24 32.57
C GLY A 249 9.74 3.09 31.32
N ALA A 250 10.23 4.33 31.28
CA ALA A 250 10.02 5.27 30.17
C ALA A 250 10.38 4.67 28.80
N LEU A 251 11.53 3.99 28.66
CA LEU A 251 11.93 3.36 27.40
C LEU A 251 10.96 2.28 26.93
N LYS A 252 10.45 1.46 27.85
CA LYS A 252 9.42 0.45 27.53
C LYS A 252 8.13 1.12 27.07
N GLY A 253 7.72 2.18 27.74
CA GLY A 253 6.53 2.95 27.41
C GLY A 253 6.62 3.61 26.02
N LEU A 254 7.74 4.27 25.71
CA LEU A 254 8.00 4.89 24.40
C LEU A 254 7.91 3.87 23.28
N ARG A 255 8.62 2.74 23.41
CA ARG A 255 8.60 1.66 22.43
C ARG A 255 7.20 1.12 22.16
N ALA A 256 6.48 0.77 23.24
CA ALA A 256 5.16 0.18 23.11
C ALA A 256 4.14 1.15 22.49
N ARG A 257 4.22 2.44 22.84
CA ARG A 257 3.30 3.47 22.28
C ARG A 257 3.59 3.75 20.81
N SER A 258 4.87 3.85 20.43
CA SER A 258 5.26 4.03 19.03
C SER A 258 4.82 2.85 18.17
N PHE A 259 5.13 1.64 18.61
CA PHE A 259 4.70 0.40 17.93
C PHE A 259 3.17 0.30 17.82
N TYR A 260 2.45 0.58 18.89
CA TYR A 260 1.00 0.51 18.90
C TYR A 260 0.35 1.50 17.92
N LEU A 261 0.87 2.71 17.80
CA LEU A 261 0.38 3.69 16.83
C LEU A 261 0.66 3.25 15.39
N GLU A 262 1.79 2.62 15.13
CA GLU A 262 2.13 2.10 13.80
C GLU A 262 1.17 0.97 13.41
N VAL A 263 1.00 -0.04 14.27
CA VAL A 263 0.06 -1.13 14.02
C VAL A 263 -1.39 -0.64 13.91
N MET A 264 -1.76 0.35 14.72
CA MET A 264 -3.09 0.98 14.65
C MET A 264 -3.32 1.64 13.28
N MET A 265 -2.32 2.35 12.74
CA MET A 265 -2.41 2.94 11.40
C MET A 265 -2.56 1.87 10.34
N GLU A 266 -1.74 0.81 10.39
CA GLU A 266 -1.84 -0.33 9.47
C GLU A 266 -3.21 -1.00 9.52
N HIS A 267 -3.75 -1.18 10.73
CA HIS A 267 -5.09 -1.72 10.92
C HIS A 267 -6.18 -0.81 10.34
N MET A 268 -6.10 0.50 10.58
CA MET A 268 -7.06 1.46 10.01
C MET A 268 -7.01 1.53 8.49
N ILE A 269 -5.83 1.38 7.90
CA ILE A 269 -5.64 1.29 6.44
C ILE A 269 -6.36 0.05 5.90
N ASP A 270 -6.10 -1.11 6.48
CA ASP A 270 -6.70 -2.37 6.04
C ASP A 270 -8.23 -2.35 6.18
N GLU A 271 -8.76 -1.85 7.30
CA GLU A 271 -10.20 -1.73 7.51
C GLU A 271 -10.86 -0.80 6.47
N LEU A 272 -10.21 0.30 6.09
CA LEU A 272 -10.74 1.17 5.05
C LEU A 272 -10.71 0.49 3.68
N LEU A 273 -9.59 -0.16 3.33
CA LEU A 273 -9.45 -0.88 2.07
C LEU A 273 -10.51 -2.00 1.94
N ASP A 274 -10.74 -2.76 3.01
CA ASP A 274 -11.79 -3.79 3.04
C ASP A 274 -13.19 -3.17 2.83
N LYS A 275 -13.50 -2.04 3.50
CA LYS A 275 -14.79 -1.32 3.35
C LYS A 275 -15.07 -0.84 1.93
N VAL A 276 -14.05 -0.58 1.14
CA VAL A 276 -14.16 -0.13 -0.27
C VAL A 276 -13.77 -1.21 -1.28
N SER A 277 -13.66 -2.46 -0.84
CA SER A 277 -13.33 -3.64 -1.67
C SER A 277 -12.04 -3.46 -2.48
N LEU A 278 -11.00 -2.96 -1.84
CA LEU A 278 -9.67 -2.77 -2.40
C LEU A 278 -8.61 -3.56 -1.62
N SER A 279 -7.39 -3.56 -2.13
CA SER A 279 -6.25 -4.24 -1.53
C SER A 279 -5.13 -3.27 -1.19
N ARG A 280 -4.09 -3.77 -0.54
CA ARG A 280 -2.85 -3.01 -0.27
C ARG A 280 -2.10 -2.55 -1.54
N ALA A 281 -2.48 -3.00 -2.73
CA ALA A 281 -2.00 -2.39 -3.96
C ALA A 281 -2.33 -0.89 -4.02
N ASN A 282 -3.49 -0.51 -3.48
CA ASN A 282 -3.97 0.88 -3.43
C ASN A 282 -3.30 1.76 -2.36
N LEU A 283 -2.50 1.16 -1.47
CA LEU A 283 -1.69 1.88 -0.49
C LEU A 283 -0.40 2.39 -1.13
N ILE A 284 -0.30 3.71 -1.32
CA ILE A 284 0.88 4.35 -1.91
C ILE A 284 1.99 4.48 -0.87
N TYR A 285 1.65 4.94 0.33
CA TYR A 285 2.58 5.21 1.43
C TYR A 285 1.91 5.06 2.78
N SER A 286 2.62 4.51 3.75
CA SER A 286 2.28 4.51 5.18
C SER A 286 3.53 4.78 6.00
N GLY A 287 3.41 5.60 7.05
CA GLY A 287 4.49 5.85 7.99
C GLY A 287 4.24 7.06 8.88
N GLY A 288 4.70 6.97 10.13
CA GLY A 288 4.61 8.07 11.08
C GLY A 288 3.19 8.52 11.44
N GLY A 289 2.22 7.62 11.33
CA GLY A 289 0.80 7.91 11.58
C GLY A 289 0.09 8.63 10.44
N HIS A 290 0.62 8.52 9.23
CA HIS A 290 0.12 9.14 8.02
C HIS A 290 0.15 8.14 6.86
N CYS A 291 -0.86 8.16 5.97
CA CYS A 291 -0.86 7.36 4.76
C CYS A 291 -1.39 8.12 3.55
N TYR A 292 -1.02 7.63 2.36
CA TYR A 292 -1.65 7.99 1.08
C TYR A 292 -2.17 6.73 0.40
N MET A 293 -3.36 6.83 -0.18
CA MET A 293 -4.00 5.76 -0.95
C MET A 293 -4.58 6.31 -2.25
N LEU A 294 -4.64 5.47 -3.27
CA LEU A 294 -5.39 5.72 -4.49
C LEU A 294 -6.70 4.96 -4.43
N LEU A 295 -7.83 5.67 -4.40
CA LEU A 295 -9.17 5.10 -4.28
C LEU A 295 -10.03 5.45 -5.50
N PRO A 296 -11.11 4.72 -5.79
CA PRO A 296 -12.03 5.09 -6.87
C PRO A 296 -12.89 6.29 -6.48
N ASN A 297 -13.11 7.20 -7.41
CA ASN A 297 -13.97 8.37 -7.20
C ASN A 297 -15.44 8.00 -7.42
N THR A 298 -16.00 7.27 -6.46
CA THR A 298 -17.42 6.90 -6.43
C THR A 298 -18.10 7.49 -5.20
N GLU A 299 -19.42 7.67 -5.25
CA GLU A 299 -20.17 8.17 -4.09
C GLU A 299 -20.08 7.20 -2.91
N ASP A 300 -20.09 5.88 -3.19
CA ASP A 300 -19.95 4.85 -2.15
C ASP A 300 -18.62 4.94 -1.41
N THR A 301 -17.53 5.16 -2.16
CA THR A 301 -16.18 5.37 -1.58
C THR A 301 -16.14 6.62 -0.72
N ILE A 302 -16.69 7.74 -1.21
CA ILE A 302 -16.75 9.01 -0.47
C ILE A 302 -17.56 8.84 0.81
N GLN A 303 -18.68 8.15 0.75
CA GLN A 303 -19.53 7.88 1.91
C GLN A 303 -18.84 6.94 2.91
N ALA A 304 -18.15 5.91 2.44
CA ALA A 304 -17.35 5.02 3.28
C ALA A 304 -16.25 5.79 4.03
N ILE A 305 -15.51 6.68 3.36
CA ILE A 305 -14.50 7.54 3.99
C ILE A 305 -15.11 8.41 5.10
N ARG A 306 -16.23 9.08 4.82
CA ARG A 306 -16.89 9.98 5.79
C ARG A 306 -17.38 9.22 7.01
N THR A 307 -18.00 8.08 6.80
CA THR A 307 -18.52 7.23 7.87
C THR A 307 -17.39 6.69 8.72
N TYR A 308 -16.35 6.19 8.09
CA TYR A 308 -15.20 5.61 8.77
C TYR A 308 -14.41 6.65 9.59
N GLU A 309 -14.18 7.85 9.06
CA GLU A 309 -13.54 8.95 9.80
C GLU A 309 -14.33 9.28 11.09
N LYS A 310 -15.67 9.29 11.01
CA LYS A 310 -16.53 9.53 12.17
C LYS A 310 -16.44 8.39 13.19
N GLU A 311 -16.49 7.13 12.72
CA GLU A 311 -16.34 5.94 13.57
C GLU A 311 -14.99 5.94 14.29
N LEU A 312 -13.91 6.23 13.58
CA LEU A 312 -12.56 6.30 14.14
C LEU A 312 -12.44 7.38 15.21
N ASN A 313 -12.93 8.59 14.96
CA ASN A 313 -12.83 9.68 15.93
C ASN A 313 -13.70 9.44 17.16
N GLN A 314 -14.87 8.81 17.00
CA GLN A 314 -15.66 8.35 18.13
C GLN A 314 -14.90 7.32 18.97
N TRP A 315 -14.27 6.34 18.33
CA TRP A 315 -13.43 5.34 18.99
C TRP A 315 -12.21 5.96 19.70
N PHE A 316 -11.56 6.96 19.10
CA PHE A 316 -10.48 7.70 19.74
C PHE A 316 -10.94 8.43 21.00
N ILE A 317 -12.11 9.08 20.96
CA ILE A 317 -12.69 9.75 22.14
C ILE A 317 -12.97 8.75 23.26
N GLU A 318 -13.48 7.58 22.94
CA GLU A 318 -13.79 6.55 23.95
C GLU A 318 -12.53 5.98 24.62
N ASN A 319 -11.46 5.77 23.85
CA ASN A 319 -10.26 5.12 24.34
C ASN A 319 -9.15 6.09 24.78
N PHE A 320 -9.08 7.28 24.20
CA PHE A 320 -7.98 8.23 24.39
C PHE A 320 -8.43 9.66 24.71
N ASP A 321 -9.73 9.89 24.91
CA ASP A 321 -10.33 11.23 25.03
C ASP A 321 -9.94 12.10 23.81
N ILE A 322 -9.39 13.29 24.06
CA ILE A 322 -8.95 14.21 22.98
C ILE A 322 -7.46 14.07 22.63
N ALA A 323 -6.77 13.07 23.19
CA ALA A 323 -5.33 12.92 22.99
C ALA A 323 -4.96 12.54 21.55
N LEU A 324 -5.79 11.74 20.91
CA LEU A 324 -5.62 11.33 19.50
C LEU A 324 -6.84 11.75 18.67
N TYR A 325 -6.59 12.09 17.42
CA TYR A 325 -7.61 12.46 16.44
C TYR A 325 -7.12 12.09 15.05
N VAL A 326 -7.99 11.55 14.20
CA VAL A 326 -7.66 11.28 12.79
C VAL A 326 -8.37 12.27 11.87
N ALA A 327 -7.65 12.83 10.93
CA ALA A 327 -8.17 13.64 9.83
C ALA A 327 -8.02 12.91 8.52
N CYS A 328 -9.11 12.75 7.77
CA CYS A 328 -9.12 12.21 6.41
C CYS A 328 -9.28 13.35 5.41
N GLY A 329 -8.46 13.34 4.35
CA GLY A 329 -8.56 14.27 3.23
C GLY A 329 -8.56 13.53 1.92
N TYR A 330 -9.26 14.04 0.91
CA TYR A 330 -9.25 13.45 -0.44
C TYR A 330 -9.43 14.52 -1.51
N CYS A 331 -8.92 14.24 -2.70
CA CYS A 331 -9.02 15.11 -3.88
C CYS A 331 -9.33 14.24 -5.11
N PRO A 332 -10.40 14.56 -5.88
CA PRO A 332 -10.62 13.94 -7.17
C PRO A 332 -9.43 14.13 -8.10
N ALA A 333 -9.02 13.05 -8.76
CA ALA A 333 -7.90 13.03 -9.68
C ALA A 333 -8.25 12.34 -10.98
N SER A 334 -7.75 12.87 -12.10
CA SER A 334 -7.81 12.23 -13.41
C SER A 334 -6.51 11.49 -13.72
N ALA A 335 -6.52 10.60 -14.71
CA ALA A 335 -5.31 9.96 -15.19
C ALA A 335 -4.26 10.98 -15.65
N ASN A 336 -4.66 12.07 -16.31
CA ASN A 336 -3.75 13.14 -16.69
C ASN A 336 -3.14 13.84 -15.47
N ALA A 337 -3.91 14.07 -14.40
CA ALA A 337 -3.37 14.64 -13.16
C ALA A 337 -2.33 13.71 -12.50
N LEU A 338 -2.58 12.41 -12.47
CA LEU A 338 -1.60 11.41 -12.00
C LEU A 338 -0.33 11.38 -12.86
N ARG A 339 -0.45 11.59 -14.17
CA ARG A 339 0.64 11.70 -15.13
C ARG A 339 1.36 13.05 -15.09
N ASN A 340 0.96 13.96 -14.20
CA ASN A 340 1.47 15.34 -14.12
C ASN A 340 1.23 16.14 -15.40
N VAL A 341 0.07 15.98 -16.03
CA VAL A 341 -0.36 16.67 -17.24
C VAL A 341 -1.63 17.49 -16.93
N PRO A 342 -1.56 18.85 -16.96
CA PRO A 342 -0.38 19.68 -17.19
C PRO A 342 0.65 19.57 -16.05
N LYS A 343 1.89 19.99 -16.33
CA LYS A 343 2.97 20.00 -15.32
C LYS A 343 2.54 20.79 -14.08
N GLY A 344 2.72 20.16 -12.91
CA GLY A 344 2.31 20.71 -11.61
C GLY A 344 1.00 20.10 -11.07
N SER A 345 0.16 19.53 -11.94
CA SER A 345 -1.13 18.96 -11.51
C SER A 345 -0.98 17.84 -10.47
N TYR A 346 0.10 17.04 -10.53
CA TYR A 346 0.37 16.01 -9.55
C TYR A 346 0.63 16.61 -8.15
N SER A 347 1.44 17.64 -8.04
CA SER A 347 1.70 18.31 -6.75
C SER A 347 0.47 19.04 -6.21
N ASP A 348 -0.39 19.54 -7.08
CA ASP A 348 -1.64 20.21 -6.69
C ASP A 348 -2.63 19.25 -5.99
N LEU A 349 -2.65 17.97 -6.37
CA LEU A 349 -3.43 16.95 -5.69
C LEU A 349 -3.02 16.83 -4.21
N TYR A 350 -1.73 16.68 -3.94
CA TYR A 350 -1.19 16.56 -2.58
C TYR A 350 -1.41 17.84 -1.76
N MET A 351 -1.23 19.02 -2.36
CA MET A 351 -1.52 20.29 -1.69
C MET A 351 -2.99 20.40 -1.30
N THR A 352 -3.90 19.94 -2.16
CA THR A 352 -5.35 19.98 -1.90
C THR A 352 -5.72 19.07 -0.74
N VAL A 353 -5.22 17.83 -0.74
CA VAL A 353 -5.42 16.88 0.36
C VAL A 353 -4.85 17.43 1.66
N SER A 354 -3.64 17.95 1.65
CA SER A 354 -2.98 18.53 2.83
C SER A 354 -3.75 19.71 3.42
N LYS A 355 -4.30 20.59 2.57
CA LYS A 355 -5.15 21.72 3.02
C LYS A 355 -6.44 21.21 3.69
N MET A 356 -7.06 20.17 3.15
CA MET A 356 -8.26 19.57 3.75
C MET A 356 -7.96 18.98 5.13
N ILE A 357 -6.87 18.21 5.25
CA ILE A 357 -6.41 17.64 6.52
C ILE A 357 -6.10 18.74 7.53
N SER A 358 -5.35 19.76 7.15
CA SER A 358 -5.00 20.89 8.03
C SER A 358 -6.22 21.61 8.54
N LYS A 359 -7.23 21.83 7.68
CA LYS A 359 -8.51 22.42 8.08
C LYS A 359 -9.22 21.58 9.12
N LYS A 360 -9.29 20.25 8.93
CA LYS A 360 -9.95 19.34 9.89
C LYS A 360 -9.18 19.27 11.21
N LYS A 361 -7.87 19.26 11.19
CA LYS A 361 -7.03 19.31 12.40
C LYS A 361 -7.27 20.57 13.23
N SER A 362 -7.58 21.69 12.58
CA SER A 362 -7.92 22.95 13.25
C SER A 362 -9.35 23.01 13.76
N HIS A 363 -10.25 22.15 13.27
CA HIS A 363 -11.67 22.09 13.61
C HIS A 363 -12.08 20.64 13.87
N ARG A 364 -11.46 20.03 14.90
CA ARG A 364 -11.60 18.57 15.18
C ARG A 364 -13.02 18.16 15.55
N TYR A 365 -13.69 18.99 16.34
CA TYR A 365 -14.98 18.68 16.93
C TYR A 365 -15.98 19.80 16.67
N ASP A 366 -17.22 19.44 16.40
CA ASP A 366 -18.30 20.42 16.31
C ASP A 366 -18.74 20.91 17.70
N ALA A 367 -19.62 21.91 17.72
CA ALA A 367 -20.08 22.50 18.98
C ALA A 367 -20.83 21.52 19.87
N ALA A 368 -21.60 20.60 19.29
CA ALA A 368 -22.34 19.58 20.04
C ALA A 368 -21.38 18.58 20.71
N GLU A 369 -20.36 18.16 19.98
CA GLU A 369 -19.33 17.27 20.49
C GLU A 369 -18.50 17.93 21.60
N ILE A 370 -18.08 19.19 21.41
CA ILE A 370 -17.39 19.97 22.46
C ILE A 370 -18.26 20.07 23.73
N MET A 371 -19.56 20.35 23.57
CA MET A 371 -20.46 20.41 24.71
C MET A 371 -20.62 19.04 25.40
N ARG A 372 -20.64 17.94 24.64
CA ARG A 372 -20.69 16.57 25.16
C ARG A 372 -19.43 16.23 25.97
N LEU A 373 -18.26 16.54 25.42
CA LEU A 373 -16.96 16.33 26.08
C LEU A 373 -16.87 17.13 27.39
N ASN A 374 -17.29 18.40 27.40
CA ASN A 374 -17.25 19.25 28.57
C ASN A 374 -18.25 18.83 29.68
N LYS A 375 -19.27 18.03 29.34
CA LYS A 375 -20.22 17.49 30.35
C LYS A 375 -19.71 16.22 31.01
N LYS A 376 -18.64 15.60 30.51
CA LYS A 376 -18.03 14.39 31.06
C LYS A 376 -17.52 14.70 32.47
N LYS A 377 -18.00 13.99 33.48
CA LYS A 377 -17.58 14.14 34.86
C LYS A 377 -16.73 12.96 35.26
N TYR A 378 -15.65 13.24 35.97
CA TYR A 378 -14.72 12.26 36.50
C TYR A 378 -14.71 12.27 38.04
N ASP A 379 -15.89 12.46 38.65
CA ASP A 379 -16.02 12.60 40.07
C ASP A 379 -15.56 11.33 40.81
N GLY A 380 -14.54 11.48 41.68
CA GLY A 380 -13.98 10.39 42.49
C GLY A 380 -13.04 9.43 41.73
N GLU A 381 -12.77 9.62 40.44
CA GLU A 381 -11.82 8.81 39.69
C GLU A 381 -10.38 9.28 39.95
N ARG A 382 -9.48 8.29 40.09
CA ARG A 382 -8.03 8.57 40.20
C ARG A 382 -7.40 8.66 38.80
N GLU A 383 -6.28 9.41 38.71
CA GLU A 383 -5.50 9.52 37.48
C GLU A 383 -4.50 8.38 37.32
N CYS A 384 -4.41 7.85 36.12
CA CYS A 384 -3.40 6.87 35.76
C CYS A 384 -1.99 7.44 35.92
N LYS A 385 -1.10 6.76 36.67
CA LYS A 385 0.28 7.23 36.89
C LYS A 385 1.10 7.34 35.61
N ALA A 386 0.76 6.58 34.55
CA ALA A 386 1.48 6.61 33.28
C ALA A 386 0.93 7.68 32.31
N CYS A 387 -0.39 7.76 32.08
CA CYS A 387 -0.95 8.64 31.04
C CYS A 387 -1.75 9.82 31.60
N ARG A 388 -1.89 9.93 32.92
CA ARG A 388 -2.61 10.99 33.63
C ARG A 388 -4.11 11.07 33.34
N ARG A 389 -4.67 10.14 32.60
CA ARG A 389 -6.12 10.10 32.34
C ARG A 389 -6.84 9.56 33.57
N PRO A 390 -7.97 10.19 33.98
CA PRO A 390 -8.84 9.65 35.01
C PRO A 390 -9.56 8.40 34.50
N GLY A 391 -9.92 7.50 35.40
CA GLY A 391 -10.70 6.33 35.08
C GLY A 391 -10.47 5.13 35.99
N HIS A 392 -10.97 3.98 35.56
CA HIS A 392 -10.77 2.73 36.29
C HIS A 392 -9.31 2.28 36.22
N LEU A 393 -8.69 2.06 37.40
CA LEU A 393 -7.27 1.73 37.53
C LEU A 393 -7.09 0.37 38.20
N THR A 394 -6.13 -0.40 37.67
CA THR A 394 -5.55 -1.56 38.33
C THR A 394 -4.08 -1.24 38.64
N GLU A 395 -3.67 -1.34 39.91
CA GLU A 395 -2.30 -0.99 40.36
C GLU A 395 -1.85 0.42 39.91
N ASP A 396 -2.75 1.41 40.04
CA ASP A 396 -2.56 2.81 39.65
C ASP A 396 -2.36 3.08 38.14
N LYS A 397 -2.65 2.09 37.26
CA LYS A 397 -2.59 2.24 35.79
C LYS A 397 -3.91 1.90 35.14
N CYS A 398 -4.23 2.58 34.05
CA CYS A 398 -5.38 2.25 33.23
C CYS A 398 -5.12 0.97 32.39
N PRO A 399 -6.17 0.27 31.93
CA PRO A 399 -6.02 -0.98 31.18
C PRO A 399 -5.09 -0.85 29.97
N ILE A 400 -5.20 0.23 29.20
CA ILE A 400 -4.33 0.47 28.03
C ILE A 400 -2.86 0.61 28.43
N CYS A 401 -2.53 1.36 29.48
CA CYS A 401 -1.16 1.51 29.94
C CYS A 401 -0.58 0.20 30.46
N THR A 402 -1.38 -0.60 31.14
CA THR A 402 -1.00 -1.94 31.61
C THR A 402 -0.72 -2.88 30.43
N ALA A 403 -1.60 -2.88 29.41
CA ALA A 403 -1.43 -3.69 28.20
C ALA A 403 -0.18 -3.24 27.40
N LEU A 404 0.06 -1.94 27.25
CA LEU A 404 1.27 -1.39 26.59
C LEU A 404 2.56 -1.84 27.30
N GLU A 405 2.56 -1.84 28.62
CA GLU A 405 3.73 -2.27 29.39
C GLU A 405 4.02 -3.77 29.20
N LYS A 406 2.98 -4.60 29.24
CA LYS A 406 3.10 -6.05 28.97
C LYS A 406 3.56 -6.29 27.51
N MET A 407 2.94 -5.62 26.53
CA MET A 407 3.30 -5.72 25.10
C MET A 407 4.75 -5.32 24.82
N SER A 408 5.33 -4.41 25.60
CA SER A 408 6.72 -3.92 25.37
C SER A 408 7.78 -5.03 25.36
N GLY A 409 7.57 -6.11 26.10
CA GLY A 409 8.44 -7.29 26.08
C GLY A 409 8.30 -8.07 24.78
N SER A 410 7.07 -8.34 24.38
CA SER A 410 6.72 -9.07 23.17
C SER A 410 7.25 -8.40 21.90
N ILE A 411 7.25 -7.07 21.82
CA ILE A 411 7.81 -6.32 20.68
C ILE A 411 9.29 -6.67 20.41
N LEU A 412 10.06 -7.08 21.41
CA LEU A 412 11.46 -7.43 21.23
C LEU A 412 11.71 -8.85 20.75
N TYR A 413 10.83 -9.79 21.12
CA TYR A 413 11.09 -11.21 20.99
C TYR A 413 10.09 -11.94 20.09
N ASP A 414 8.82 -11.49 20.07
CA ASP A 414 7.79 -12.14 19.28
C ASP A 414 7.89 -11.74 17.81
N LYS A 415 7.57 -12.66 16.91
CA LYS A 415 7.65 -12.43 15.47
C LYS A 415 6.36 -11.87 14.88
N TYR A 416 5.22 -12.25 15.46
CA TYR A 416 3.90 -11.95 14.94
C TYR A 416 3.04 -11.21 15.95
N PHE A 417 2.18 -10.37 15.43
CA PHE A 417 1.15 -9.66 16.17
C PHE A 417 -0.18 -9.90 15.45
N THR A 418 -1.16 -10.41 16.19
CA THR A 418 -2.41 -10.86 15.60
C THR A 418 -3.55 -9.94 16.04
N VAL A 419 -4.43 -9.60 15.10
CA VAL A 419 -5.69 -8.90 15.39
C VAL A 419 -6.76 -9.95 15.66
N VAL A 420 -7.39 -9.87 16.83
CA VAL A 420 -8.43 -10.81 17.27
C VAL A 420 -9.76 -10.09 17.52
N CYS A 421 -10.86 -10.86 17.49
CA CYS A 421 -12.22 -10.33 17.66
C CYS A 421 -12.66 -10.22 19.14
N ALA A 422 -11.98 -10.92 20.04
CA ALA A 422 -12.30 -10.92 21.47
C ALA A 422 -11.11 -10.44 22.30
N PRO A 423 -11.33 -9.72 23.41
CA PRO A 423 -10.24 -9.29 24.26
C PRO A 423 -9.59 -10.50 24.97
N GLU A 424 -8.26 -10.53 24.92
CA GLU A 424 -7.42 -11.44 25.67
C GLU A 424 -6.63 -10.70 26.75
N ASP A 425 -5.93 -11.41 27.64
CA ASP A 425 -5.06 -10.75 28.63
C ASP A 425 -3.97 -9.94 27.91
N ALA A 426 -3.79 -8.71 28.31
CA ALA A 426 -2.85 -7.75 27.73
C ALA A 426 -3.14 -7.32 26.27
N ALA A 427 -4.32 -7.60 25.73
CA ALA A 427 -4.71 -7.14 24.40
C ALA A 427 -4.86 -5.61 24.35
N LEU A 428 -4.36 -5.00 23.29
CA LEU A 428 -4.50 -3.57 23.03
C LEU A 428 -5.71 -3.32 22.13
N PRO A 429 -6.63 -2.39 22.48
CA PRO A 429 -7.82 -2.14 21.69
C PRO A 429 -7.46 -1.52 20.34
N LEU A 430 -8.17 -1.95 19.29
CA LEU A 430 -8.10 -1.41 17.93
C LEU A 430 -9.52 -0.98 17.48
N PRO A 431 -9.63 -0.06 16.51
CA PRO A 431 -10.93 0.28 15.92
C PRO A 431 -11.70 -0.95 15.44
N GLY A 432 -13.03 -0.84 15.31
CA GLY A 432 -13.89 -1.94 14.84
C GLY A 432 -14.10 -3.06 15.85
N ASN A 433 -13.95 -2.80 17.16
CA ASN A 433 -14.02 -3.81 18.23
C ASN A 433 -13.03 -4.95 18.03
N ARG A 434 -11.83 -4.61 17.64
CA ARG A 434 -10.70 -5.51 17.46
C ARG A 434 -9.66 -5.28 18.55
N TYR A 435 -8.77 -6.25 18.70
CA TYR A 435 -7.72 -6.23 19.71
C TYR A 435 -6.42 -6.74 19.13
N LEU A 436 -5.31 -6.10 19.47
CA LEU A 436 -3.97 -6.54 19.11
C LEU A 436 -3.39 -7.39 20.23
N VAL A 437 -2.93 -8.58 19.89
CA VAL A 437 -2.21 -9.49 20.78
C VAL A 437 -0.85 -9.86 20.19
N ALA A 438 0.13 -10.11 21.05
CA ALA A 438 1.39 -10.70 20.64
C ALA A 438 1.21 -12.21 20.56
N ASP A 439 1.64 -12.83 19.47
CA ASP A 439 1.42 -14.24 19.23
C ASP A 439 2.70 -14.96 18.77
N SER A 440 2.80 -16.25 19.08
CA SER A 440 3.80 -17.13 18.50
C SER A 440 3.29 -17.72 17.18
N GLU A 441 4.20 -18.21 16.33
CA GLU A 441 3.87 -18.80 15.03
C GLU A 441 2.75 -19.85 15.08
N ASP A 442 2.63 -20.57 16.19
CA ASP A 442 1.70 -21.67 16.38
C ASP A 442 0.26 -21.24 16.73
N LYS A 443 0.00 -19.95 16.97
CA LYS A 443 -1.30 -19.42 17.43
C LYS A 443 -1.93 -18.39 16.51
N ALA A 444 -1.43 -18.23 15.29
CA ALA A 444 -1.89 -17.23 14.32
C ALA A 444 -3.28 -17.55 13.75
N LEU A 445 -4.29 -17.69 14.59
CA LEU A 445 -5.71 -17.92 14.23
C LEU A 445 -6.56 -16.65 14.32
N GLY A 446 -5.93 -15.47 14.15
CA GLY A 446 -6.60 -14.20 14.25
C GLY A 446 -7.21 -13.73 12.93
N TRP A 447 -7.94 -12.61 13.03
CA TRP A 447 -8.54 -11.92 11.89
C TRP A 447 -7.49 -11.41 10.89
N ARG A 448 -6.37 -10.90 11.40
CA ARG A 448 -5.29 -10.32 10.60
C ARG A 448 -3.95 -10.53 11.32
N LEU A 449 -2.91 -10.85 10.56
CA LEU A 449 -1.58 -11.11 11.08
C LEU A 449 -0.60 -10.04 10.57
N TYR A 450 0.14 -9.41 11.49
CA TYR A 450 1.24 -8.53 11.18
C TYR A 450 2.57 -9.18 11.56
N ASN A 451 3.48 -9.26 10.60
CA ASN A 451 4.83 -9.69 10.90
C ASN A 451 5.65 -8.48 11.40
N ARG A 452 6.30 -8.62 12.57
CA ARG A 452 7.13 -7.56 13.18
C ARG A 452 8.11 -6.91 12.21
N ARG A 453 8.62 -7.64 11.23
CA ARG A 453 9.58 -7.13 10.26
C ARG A 453 9.03 -6.00 9.38
N TYR A 454 7.74 -5.94 9.18
CA TYR A 454 7.07 -4.97 8.33
C TYR A 454 6.40 -3.82 9.09
N ILE A 455 6.63 -3.74 10.40
CA ILE A 455 6.06 -2.72 11.28
C ILE A 455 7.19 -1.82 11.84
#